data_027ed1ae445635219752b827bdfbb361
#
_entry.id   027ed1ae445635219752b827bdfbb361
#
_cell.length_a   1.000
_cell.length_b   1.000
_cell.length_c   1.000
_cell.angle_alpha   90.00
_cell.angle_beta   90.00
_cell.angle_gamma   90.00
#
_symmetry.space_group_name_H-M   'P 1'
#
loop_
_entity.id
_entity.type
_entity.pdbx_description
1 polymer ?
#
loop_
_entity_poly.entity_id
_entity_poly.type
_entity_poly.pdbx_seq_one_letter_code
_entity_poly.pdbx_strand_id
1 'polypeptide(L)'
;MAVESAPRQGAPEGAASQRRGAAETDESPGLRRAGLGVADIAFFVVSAAAPLTVMAGVAPLAIGVGGVGAPVGYLLAGAALALFAVGFTALTRHVRSSGGFYAFITRGLGRPAGFGAATVALLAYNGMQIGVYGLLATGTQDALEALWGIHVPWPAIAITGVFVIWFLGYRSIEFGAKVLGVLLLAETGILVLLAGGVLLDGGAEGLALDSFTPDNVLVPGTGAVLAFAFAAFTGFESTAIYRREARDPGRTIPRATYIAVGFLGLFYAFCVWIVIQAFGSSQIMKAVTTDPMGLFFTATTQYVGGWAADLMHVFIVTSIIASQLAFHNAINRYGLSLAQEGVLPQALGKVHPRHRSPYVAGIAQSILALLFVTGFALAGADPYQQLLLWMNTPGGIGLMALQALTAVAVFRYFRRIRHDEGRWRTLIAPLAAAVLMAGAMWLVVSKIGLMTGAPFTTNAVLVLLVPAAFVLGVLVSLRVRRSRPEVYAHFADEPDVGEEVAG
;
A
#
# COMPACT_ATOMS: atom_id res chain seq x y z
N MET A 1 -81.81 47.78 -5.64
CA MET A 1 -81.43 46.78 -4.64
C MET A 1 -79.93 46.73 -4.63
N ALA A 2 -79.35 47.37 -3.64
CA ALA A 2 -77.94 47.49 -3.45
C ALA A 2 -77.36 46.21 -2.84
N VAL A 3 -76.24 45.70 -3.30
CA VAL A 3 -75.40 44.73 -2.59
C VAL A 3 -74.06 45.38 -2.34
N GLU A 4 -73.84 45.57 -1.09
CA GLU A 4 -72.74 46.23 -0.40
C GLU A 4 -71.49 45.38 -0.53
N SER A 5 -70.33 45.96 -0.94
CA SER A 5 -69.04 45.33 -1.02
C SER A 5 -68.26 45.63 0.27
N ALA A 6 -67.87 44.59 1.03
CA ALA A 6 -67.03 44.67 2.19
C ALA A 6 -65.55 44.82 1.84
N PRO A 7 -64.74 45.52 2.64
CA PRO A 7 -63.30 45.81 2.33
C PRO A 7 -62.40 44.65 2.69
N ARG A 8 -61.39 44.36 1.79
CA ARG A 8 -60.30 43.42 2.02
C ARG A 8 -59.30 44.03 3.00
N GLN A 9 -59.15 43.39 4.14
CA GLN A 9 -58.07 43.67 5.08
C GLN A 9 -56.71 43.25 4.52
N GLY A 10 -55.73 44.13 4.62
CA GLY A 10 -54.34 43.90 4.20
C GLY A 10 -53.64 42.86 5.06
N ALA A 11 -52.86 42.00 4.43
CA ALA A 11 -51.95 41.07 5.07
C ALA A 11 -50.66 41.80 5.52
N PRO A 12 -50.07 41.46 6.64
CA PRO A 12 -48.85 42.13 7.13
C PRO A 12 -47.61 41.73 6.34
N GLU A 13 -46.89 42.72 5.82
CA GLU A 13 -45.60 42.65 5.15
C GLU A 13 -44.44 42.31 6.15
N GLY A 14 -44.55 41.26 6.93
CA GLY A 14 -43.53 40.90 7.93
C GLY A 14 -42.96 39.50 7.79
N ALA A 15 -43.45 38.64 6.87
CA ALA A 15 -43.11 37.23 6.81
C ALA A 15 -42.14 36.83 5.71
N ALA A 16 -41.66 37.76 4.88
CA ALA A 16 -40.75 37.47 3.76
C ALA A 16 -39.25 37.67 4.06
N SER A 17 -38.88 38.32 5.16
CA SER A 17 -37.47 38.54 5.52
C SER A 17 -36.88 37.49 6.47
N GLN A 18 -37.70 36.66 7.10
CA GLN A 18 -37.20 35.59 8.00
C GLN A 18 -36.97 34.21 7.35
N ARG A 19 -37.30 34.07 6.05
CA ARG A 19 -37.01 32.81 5.31
C ARG A 19 -35.74 32.81 4.49
N ARG A 20 -34.93 33.89 4.52
CA ARG A 20 -33.62 33.97 3.84
C ARG A 20 -32.42 33.71 4.77
N GLY A 21 -32.64 33.51 6.07
CA GLY A 21 -31.58 33.29 7.06
C GLY A 21 -31.48 31.86 7.61
N ALA A 22 -32.24 30.89 7.07
CA ALA A 22 -32.27 29.51 7.57
C ALA A 22 -31.85 28.45 6.51
N ALA A 23 -31.00 28.84 5.55
CA ALA A 23 -30.47 27.95 4.52
C ALA A 23 -28.92 27.91 4.55
N GLU A 24 -28.32 28.16 5.69
CA GLU A 24 -26.91 27.93 5.93
C GLU A 24 -26.76 27.20 7.26
N THR A 25 -26.04 26.06 7.18
CA THR A 25 -25.57 25.18 8.27
C THR A 25 -26.43 23.95 8.57
N ASP A 26 -26.45 23.03 7.60
CA ASP A 26 -26.38 21.60 7.93
C ASP A 26 -25.50 20.90 6.89
N GLU A 27 -24.26 21.37 6.77
CA GLU A 27 -23.19 20.55 6.20
C GLU A 27 -22.68 19.66 7.33
N SER A 28 -23.31 18.49 7.50
CA SER A 28 -22.57 17.35 8.03
C SER A 28 -21.25 17.29 7.26
N PRO A 29 -20.07 17.20 7.92
CA PRO A 29 -18.81 17.17 7.23
C PRO A 29 -18.64 15.82 6.52
N GLY A 30 -19.41 15.64 5.46
CA GLY A 30 -19.19 14.64 4.45
C GLY A 30 -17.85 14.98 3.80
N LEU A 31 -17.04 13.94 3.54
CA LEU A 31 -15.85 14.02 2.70
C LEU A 31 -16.11 14.98 1.53
N ARG A 32 -15.27 16.01 1.37
CA ARG A 32 -15.38 16.94 0.25
C ARG A 32 -15.52 16.12 -1.01
N ARG A 33 -16.59 16.27 -1.74
CA ARG A 33 -16.76 15.81 -3.12
C ARG A 33 -15.80 16.65 -3.99
N ALA A 34 -14.50 16.50 -3.75
CA ALA A 34 -13.46 17.05 -4.58
C ALA A 34 -13.45 16.15 -5.82
N GLY A 35 -13.83 16.65 -6.99
CA GLY A 35 -13.81 15.88 -8.22
C GLY A 35 -12.40 15.54 -8.66
N LEU A 36 -11.73 14.58 -7.98
CA LEU A 36 -10.40 14.11 -8.29
C LEU A 36 -10.35 13.54 -9.72
N GLY A 37 -9.37 13.99 -10.49
CA GLY A 37 -9.09 13.51 -11.83
C GLY A 37 -8.20 12.26 -11.82
N VAL A 38 -7.91 11.75 -13.02
CA VAL A 38 -7.01 10.59 -13.22
C VAL A 38 -5.62 10.88 -12.71
N ALA A 39 -5.07 12.07 -13.02
CA ALA A 39 -3.74 12.47 -12.61
C ALA A 39 -3.60 12.58 -11.09
N ASP A 40 -4.62 13.15 -10.42
CA ASP A 40 -4.61 13.32 -8.97
C ASP A 40 -4.54 11.97 -8.25
N ILE A 41 -5.40 11.00 -8.66
CA ILE A 41 -5.44 9.67 -8.04
C ILE A 41 -4.18 8.87 -8.37
N ALA A 42 -3.71 8.88 -9.62
CA ALA A 42 -2.47 8.20 -10.00
C ALA A 42 -1.29 8.75 -9.19
N PHE A 43 -1.24 10.07 -9.02
CA PHE A 43 -0.23 10.76 -8.23
C PHE A 43 -0.25 10.34 -6.76
N PHE A 44 -1.43 10.32 -6.11
CA PHE A 44 -1.56 9.86 -4.71
C PHE A 44 -1.09 8.41 -4.54
N VAL A 45 -1.43 7.55 -5.48
CA VAL A 45 -1.05 6.14 -5.43
C VAL A 45 0.46 5.95 -5.61
N VAL A 46 1.08 6.67 -6.56
CA VAL A 46 2.53 6.63 -6.75
C VAL A 46 3.26 7.22 -5.54
N SER A 47 2.72 8.29 -4.93
CA SER A 47 3.28 8.85 -3.68
C SER A 47 3.22 7.85 -2.53
N ALA A 48 2.12 7.09 -2.41
CA ALA A 48 1.98 6.06 -1.38
C ALA A 48 2.96 4.89 -1.57
N ALA A 49 3.31 4.59 -2.82
CA ALA A 49 4.31 3.57 -3.16
C ALA A 49 5.75 4.00 -2.82
N ALA A 50 5.99 5.28 -2.52
CA ALA A 50 7.26 5.84 -2.05
C ALA A 50 8.47 5.37 -2.89
N PRO A 51 8.63 5.83 -4.14
CA PRO A 51 9.62 5.29 -5.09
C PRO A 51 11.06 5.27 -4.56
N LEU A 52 11.49 6.29 -3.83
CA LEU A 52 12.85 6.33 -3.29
C LEU A 52 13.03 5.29 -2.18
N THR A 53 12.04 5.12 -1.29
CA THR A 53 12.06 4.08 -0.25
C THR A 53 12.22 2.70 -0.88
N VAL A 54 11.49 2.42 -1.97
CA VAL A 54 11.57 1.13 -2.66
C VAL A 54 12.91 0.98 -3.38
N MET A 55 13.35 1.99 -4.11
CA MET A 55 14.58 1.88 -4.92
C MET A 55 15.84 1.89 -4.07
N ALA A 56 16.05 2.87 -3.22
CA ALA A 56 17.26 2.93 -2.40
C ALA A 56 17.19 1.99 -1.18
N GLY A 57 15.98 1.72 -0.65
CA GLY A 57 15.82 0.92 0.56
C GLY A 57 15.56 -0.57 0.34
N VAL A 58 14.95 -0.99 -0.77
CA VAL A 58 14.52 -2.40 -0.98
C VAL A 58 15.10 -3.04 -2.23
N ALA A 59 15.28 -2.29 -3.32
CA ALA A 59 15.79 -2.85 -4.57
C ALA A 59 17.21 -3.44 -4.46
N PRO A 60 18.13 -2.92 -3.60
CA PRO A 60 19.41 -3.59 -3.38
C PRO A 60 19.27 -5.03 -2.90
N LEU A 61 18.30 -5.33 -2.03
CA LEU A 61 18.02 -6.70 -1.60
C LEU A 61 17.54 -7.58 -2.75
N ALA A 62 16.71 -7.03 -3.65
CA ALA A 62 16.28 -7.72 -4.85
C ALA A 62 17.46 -8.02 -5.81
N ILE A 63 18.38 -7.06 -5.98
CA ILE A 63 19.62 -7.25 -6.75
C ILE A 63 20.49 -8.32 -6.09
N GLY A 64 20.65 -8.29 -4.75
CA GLY A 64 21.45 -9.25 -4.00
C GLY A 64 21.03 -10.71 -4.19
N VAL A 65 19.71 -10.97 -4.39
CA VAL A 65 19.19 -12.33 -4.61
C VAL A 65 19.01 -12.67 -6.09
N GLY A 66 18.73 -11.70 -6.95
CA GLY A 66 18.41 -11.91 -8.37
C GLY A 66 19.55 -11.57 -9.33
N GLY A 67 20.61 -10.95 -8.83
CA GLY A 67 21.74 -10.53 -9.65
C GLY A 67 21.35 -9.52 -10.72
N VAL A 68 22.07 -9.60 -11.83
CA VAL A 68 21.91 -8.71 -12.99
C VAL A 68 20.49 -8.76 -13.59
N GLY A 69 19.76 -9.89 -13.45
CA GLY A 69 18.39 -10.08 -13.95
C GLY A 69 17.28 -9.46 -13.10
N ALA A 70 17.59 -8.85 -11.97
CA ALA A 70 16.62 -8.28 -11.03
C ALA A 70 15.60 -7.30 -11.67
N PRO A 71 15.93 -6.45 -12.68
CA PRO A 71 14.97 -5.55 -13.32
C PRO A 71 13.74 -6.27 -13.90
N VAL A 72 13.94 -7.48 -14.44
CA VAL A 72 12.87 -8.25 -15.06
C VAL A 72 11.81 -8.69 -14.02
N GLY A 73 12.20 -8.91 -12.77
CA GLY A 73 11.25 -9.20 -11.69
C GLY A 73 10.20 -8.09 -11.50
N TYR A 74 10.60 -6.82 -11.58
CA TYR A 74 9.69 -5.68 -11.51
C TYR A 74 8.76 -5.58 -12.73
N LEU A 75 9.28 -5.89 -13.94
CA LEU A 75 8.44 -5.96 -15.13
C LEU A 75 7.40 -7.07 -15.04
N LEU A 76 7.81 -8.26 -14.58
CA LEU A 76 6.90 -9.40 -14.42
C LEU A 76 5.82 -9.13 -13.37
N ALA A 77 6.20 -8.56 -12.21
CA ALA A 77 5.25 -8.15 -11.18
C ALA A 77 4.29 -7.07 -11.72
N GLY A 78 4.81 -6.05 -12.40
CA GLY A 78 3.99 -5.00 -13.03
C GLY A 78 3.02 -5.56 -14.06
N ALA A 79 3.45 -6.49 -14.91
CA ALA A 79 2.59 -7.13 -15.90
C ALA A 79 1.49 -7.98 -15.24
N ALA A 80 1.83 -8.76 -14.21
CA ALA A 80 0.85 -9.55 -13.47
C ALA A 80 -0.18 -8.66 -12.76
N LEU A 81 0.26 -7.55 -12.16
CA LEU A 81 -0.61 -6.59 -11.49
C LEU A 81 -1.43 -5.76 -12.48
N ALA A 82 -0.91 -5.42 -13.65
CA ALA A 82 -1.69 -4.79 -14.71
C ALA A 82 -2.82 -5.72 -15.18
N LEU A 83 -2.55 -7.01 -15.31
CA LEU A 83 -3.57 -8.00 -15.66
C LEU A 83 -4.60 -8.17 -14.52
N PHE A 84 -4.16 -8.19 -13.27
CA PHE A 84 -5.03 -8.17 -12.09
C PHE A 84 -5.93 -6.92 -12.07
N ALA A 85 -5.36 -5.75 -12.37
CA ALA A 85 -6.08 -4.48 -12.40
C ALA A 85 -7.26 -4.48 -13.38
N VAL A 86 -7.23 -5.29 -14.45
CA VAL A 86 -8.33 -5.43 -15.40
C VAL A 86 -9.60 -5.93 -14.69
N GLY A 87 -9.50 -7.03 -13.96
CA GLY A 87 -10.62 -7.60 -13.22
C GLY A 87 -10.99 -6.77 -11.98
N PHE A 88 -9.98 -6.31 -11.24
CA PHE A 88 -10.13 -5.49 -10.06
C PHE A 88 -10.93 -4.22 -10.35
N THR A 89 -10.57 -3.47 -11.38
CA THR A 89 -11.27 -2.24 -11.76
C THR A 89 -12.66 -2.49 -12.36
N ALA A 90 -12.89 -3.63 -13.00
CA ALA A 90 -14.23 -4.03 -13.39
C ALA A 90 -15.13 -4.27 -12.15
N LEU A 91 -14.60 -4.95 -11.12
CA LEU A 91 -15.33 -5.20 -9.89
C LEU A 91 -15.64 -3.92 -9.11
N THR A 92 -14.70 -2.95 -9.07
CA THR A 92 -14.93 -1.66 -8.38
C THR A 92 -16.09 -0.86 -8.97
N ARG A 93 -16.52 -1.12 -10.20
CA ARG A 93 -17.71 -0.48 -10.79
C ARG A 93 -19.01 -1.03 -10.22
N HIS A 94 -19.01 -2.29 -9.79
CA HIS A 94 -20.21 -3.01 -9.34
C HIS A 94 -20.29 -3.11 -7.81
N VAL A 95 -19.16 -3.11 -7.11
CA VAL A 95 -19.09 -3.18 -5.65
C VAL A 95 -18.58 -1.83 -5.11
N ARG A 96 -19.43 -1.15 -4.35
CA ARG A 96 -19.17 0.21 -3.85
C ARG A 96 -18.56 0.23 -2.44
N SER A 97 -18.06 -0.89 -1.93
CA SER A 97 -17.51 -0.98 -0.58
C SER A 97 -16.13 -0.32 -0.45
N SER A 98 -15.89 0.32 0.69
CA SER A 98 -14.60 0.87 1.10
C SER A 98 -13.68 -0.17 1.77
N GLY A 99 -14.15 -1.42 1.92
CA GLY A 99 -13.44 -2.50 2.64
C GLY A 99 -12.25 -3.13 1.88
N GLY A 100 -11.90 -2.65 0.69
CA GLY A 100 -10.77 -3.17 -0.08
C GLY A 100 -10.92 -4.66 -0.43
N PHE A 101 -9.83 -5.42 -0.28
CA PHE A 101 -9.78 -6.83 -0.68
C PHE A 101 -10.84 -7.71 -0.02
N TYR A 102 -11.05 -7.58 1.32
CA TYR A 102 -11.98 -8.47 1.99
C TYR A 102 -13.43 -8.32 1.51
N ALA A 103 -13.85 -7.10 1.16
CA ALA A 103 -15.18 -6.85 0.66
C ALA A 103 -15.38 -7.49 -0.73
N PHE A 104 -14.40 -7.36 -1.62
CA PHE A 104 -14.43 -7.99 -2.93
C PHE A 104 -14.44 -9.52 -2.84
N ILE A 105 -13.63 -10.07 -1.94
CA ILE A 105 -13.58 -11.51 -1.67
C ILE A 105 -14.91 -11.99 -1.07
N THR A 106 -15.53 -11.23 -0.16
CA THR A 106 -16.85 -11.53 0.38
C THR A 106 -17.91 -11.64 -0.70
N ARG A 107 -17.96 -10.68 -1.61
CA ARG A 107 -18.95 -10.64 -2.70
C ARG A 107 -18.77 -11.78 -3.70
N GLY A 108 -17.53 -12.16 -4.00
CA GLY A 108 -17.23 -13.23 -4.95
C GLY A 108 -17.25 -14.64 -4.35
N LEU A 109 -16.62 -14.83 -3.18
CA LEU A 109 -16.38 -16.14 -2.58
C LEU A 109 -17.23 -16.44 -1.36
N GLY A 110 -17.92 -15.43 -0.81
CA GLY A 110 -18.79 -15.56 0.36
C GLY A 110 -18.13 -15.06 1.66
N ARG A 111 -18.96 -14.84 2.68
CA ARG A 111 -18.57 -14.25 3.96
C ARG A 111 -17.43 -14.98 4.68
N PRO A 112 -17.39 -16.33 4.77
CA PRO A 112 -16.26 -17.01 5.43
C PRO A 112 -14.91 -16.68 4.79
N ALA A 113 -14.84 -16.64 3.46
CA ALA A 113 -13.62 -16.26 2.74
C ALA A 113 -13.27 -14.78 2.97
N GLY A 114 -14.27 -13.90 3.08
CA GLY A 114 -14.10 -12.49 3.40
C GLY A 114 -13.51 -12.26 4.80
N PHE A 115 -13.98 -12.98 5.81
CA PHE A 115 -13.40 -12.95 7.16
C PHE A 115 -11.94 -13.45 7.15
N GLY A 116 -11.67 -14.55 6.43
CA GLY A 116 -10.30 -15.04 6.23
C GLY A 116 -9.42 -13.99 5.56
N ALA A 117 -9.93 -13.31 4.54
CA ALA A 117 -9.22 -12.23 3.86
C ALA A 117 -8.97 -11.02 4.77
N ALA A 118 -9.92 -10.65 5.63
CA ALA A 118 -9.78 -9.56 6.57
C ALA A 118 -8.64 -9.80 7.57
N THR A 119 -8.52 -11.01 8.11
CA THR A 119 -7.44 -11.38 9.04
C THR A 119 -6.09 -11.45 8.34
N VAL A 120 -6.02 -11.97 7.12
CA VAL A 120 -4.78 -11.95 6.30
C VAL A 120 -4.36 -10.52 5.99
N ALA A 121 -5.29 -9.62 5.67
CA ALA A 121 -4.96 -8.22 5.40
C ALA A 121 -4.41 -7.51 6.65
N LEU A 122 -5.01 -7.74 7.84
CA LEU A 122 -4.48 -7.22 9.11
C LEU A 122 -3.05 -7.75 9.37
N LEU A 123 -2.80 -9.05 9.18
CA LEU A 123 -1.47 -9.63 9.31
C LEU A 123 -0.49 -8.98 8.32
N ALA A 124 -0.88 -8.89 7.05
CA ALA A 124 -0.03 -8.41 5.97
C ALA A 124 0.38 -6.95 6.17
N TYR A 125 -0.58 -6.06 6.36
CA TYR A 125 -0.29 -4.63 6.50
C TYR A 125 0.48 -4.31 7.80
N ASN A 126 0.14 -4.96 8.93
CA ASN A 126 0.91 -4.79 10.17
C ASN A 126 2.33 -5.35 10.04
N GLY A 127 2.50 -6.52 9.44
CA GLY A 127 3.82 -7.11 9.20
C GLY A 127 4.69 -6.19 8.37
N MET A 128 4.17 -5.68 7.25
CA MET A 128 4.91 -4.75 6.39
C MET A 128 5.26 -3.45 7.12
N GLN A 129 4.34 -2.86 7.85
CA GLN A 129 4.62 -1.64 8.61
C GLN A 129 5.69 -1.88 9.68
N ILE A 130 5.61 -2.97 10.44
CA ILE A 130 6.62 -3.31 11.47
C ILE A 130 8.00 -3.50 10.82
N GLY A 131 8.06 -4.19 9.69
CA GLY A 131 9.30 -4.37 8.94
C GLY A 131 9.91 -3.05 8.47
N VAL A 132 9.09 -2.14 7.95
CA VAL A 132 9.56 -0.83 7.46
C VAL A 132 10.10 0.07 8.59
N TYR A 133 9.80 -0.18 9.89
CA TYR A 133 10.51 0.48 10.98
C TYR A 133 12.00 0.06 11.05
N GLY A 134 12.33 -1.15 10.63
CA GLY A 134 13.74 -1.55 10.45
C GLY A 134 14.42 -0.73 9.36
N LEU A 135 13.75 -0.54 8.22
CA LEU A 135 14.26 0.30 7.15
C LEU A 135 14.37 1.78 7.56
N LEU A 136 13.39 2.30 8.31
CA LEU A 136 13.44 3.66 8.87
C LEU A 136 14.68 3.83 9.78
N ALA A 137 14.92 2.83 10.62
CA ALA A 137 16.06 2.87 11.54
C ALA A 137 17.40 2.87 10.80
N THR A 138 17.58 1.95 9.84
CA THR A 138 18.81 1.85 9.05
C THR A 138 19.01 3.12 8.21
N GLY A 139 18.02 3.51 7.42
CA GLY A 139 18.14 4.69 6.55
C GLY A 139 18.34 6.00 7.33
N THR A 140 17.76 6.12 8.54
CA THR A 140 17.99 7.29 9.39
C THR A 140 19.38 7.25 10.03
N GLN A 141 19.84 6.08 10.45
CA GLN A 141 21.20 5.90 10.99
C GLN A 141 22.25 6.29 9.95
N ASP A 142 22.13 5.76 8.74
CA ASP A 142 23.04 6.06 7.63
C ASP A 142 23.02 7.55 7.25
N ALA A 143 21.84 8.16 7.24
CA ALA A 143 21.71 9.60 6.98
C ALA A 143 22.38 10.46 8.08
N LEU A 144 22.21 10.11 9.36
CA LEU A 144 22.84 10.82 10.47
C LEU A 144 24.36 10.70 10.44
N GLU A 145 24.86 9.51 10.11
CA GLU A 145 26.29 9.24 10.01
C GLU A 145 26.91 9.96 8.80
N ALA A 146 26.28 9.88 7.63
CA ALA A 146 26.76 10.49 6.40
C ALA A 146 26.76 12.02 6.47
N LEU A 147 25.70 12.65 7.02
CA LEU A 147 25.53 14.11 7.01
C LEU A 147 26.22 14.79 8.20
N TRP A 148 26.28 14.14 9.36
CA TRP A 148 26.75 14.78 10.60
C TRP A 148 27.76 13.95 11.40
N GLY A 149 28.10 12.74 10.97
CA GLY A 149 29.00 11.86 11.72
C GLY A 149 28.41 11.39 13.06
N ILE A 150 27.09 11.37 13.19
CA ILE A 150 26.41 11.01 14.43
C ILE A 150 25.93 9.56 14.35
N HIS A 151 26.41 8.74 15.27
CA HIS A 151 25.98 7.35 15.41
C HIS A 151 24.88 7.22 16.47
N VAL A 152 23.67 6.81 16.06
CA VAL A 152 22.54 6.54 16.95
C VAL A 152 22.18 5.06 16.82
N PRO A 153 22.04 4.31 17.94
CA PRO A 153 21.63 2.91 17.87
C PRO A 153 20.26 2.75 17.20
N TRP A 154 20.14 1.82 16.26
CA TRP A 154 18.93 1.58 15.50
C TRP A 154 17.63 1.39 16.33
N PRO A 155 17.66 0.72 17.54
CA PRO A 155 16.44 0.57 18.33
C PRO A 155 15.88 1.92 18.83
N ALA A 156 16.75 2.88 19.14
CA ALA A 156 16.33 4.22 19.57
C ALA A 156 15.61 4.96 18.44
N ILE A 157 16.15 4.84 17.21
CA ILE A 157 15.53 5.44 16.01
C ILE A 157 14.19 4.77 15.71
N ALA A 158 14.14 3.43 15.70
CA ALA A 158 12.91 2.69 15.40
C ALA A 158 11.80 2.98 16.41
N ILE A 159 12.11 2.95 17.71
CA ILE A 159 11.15 3.25 18.80
C ILE A 159 10.66 4.69 18.68
N THR A 160 11.56 5.66 18.48
CA THR A 160 11.19 7.05 18.25
C THR A 160 10.29 7.18 17.02
N GLY A 161 10.61 6.46 15.93
CA GLY A 161 9.78 6.39 14.72
C GLY A 161 8.36 5.91 15.00
N VAL A 162 8.19 4.85 15.81
CA VAL A 162 6.85 4.37 16.20
C VAL A 162 6.07 5.47 16.94
N PHE A 163 6.70 6.17 17.88
CA PHE A 163 6.04 7.27 18.61
C PHE A 163 5.69 8.46 17.70
N VAL A 164 6.59 8.82 16.79
CA VAL A 164 6.35 9.91 15.81
C VAL A 164 5.17 9.55 14.91
N ILE A 165 5.15 8.37 14.32
CA ILE A 165 4.07 7.93 13.44
C ILE A 165 2.74 7.82 14.19
N TRP A 166 2.76 7.25 15.40
CA TRP A 166 1.57 7.23 16.27
C TRP A 166 1.03 8.64 16.55
N PHE A 167 1.91 9.58 16.91
CA PHE A 167 1.52 10.95 17.24
C PHE A 167 0.92 11.67 16.02
N LEU A 168 1.56 11.54 14.84
CA LEU A 168 1.04 12.12 13.60
C LEU A 168 -0.32 11.54 13.24
N GLY A 169 -0.47 10.21 13.31
CA GLY A 169 -1.75 9.52 13.07
C GLY A 169 -2.82 9.88 14.09
N TYR A 170 -2.46 9.98 15.38
CA TYR A 170 -3.38 10.42 16.45
C TYR A 170 -3.94 11.81 16.16
N ARG A 171 -3.10 12.75 15.71
CA ARG A 171 -3.47 14.12 15.37
C ARG A 171 -4.20 14.22 14.02
N SER A 172 -4.38 13.12 13.29
CA SER A 172 -4.82 13.13 11.88
C SER A 172 -4.00 14.10 11.01
N ILE A 173 -2.71 14.21 11.31
CA ILE A 173 -1.81 14.98 10.47
C ILE A 173 -1.55 14.14 9.23
N GLU A 174 -2.19 14.52 8.14
CA GLU A 174 -1.88 14.00 6.81
C GLU A 174 -0.98 15.03 6.15
N PHE A 175 0.11 14.56 5.53
CA PHE A 175 0.84 15.46 4.65
C PHE A 175 -0.12 15.90 3.55
N GLY A 176 -0.36 17.21 3.48
CA GLY A 176 -1.24 17.75 2.45
C GLY A 176 -0.79 17.29 1.06
N ALA A 177 -1.73 17.09 0.13
CA ALA A 177 -1.44 16.63 -1.23
C ALA A 177 -0.31 17.41 -1.92
N LYS A 178 -0.19 18.71 -1.61
CA LYS A 178 0.91 19.55 -2.13
C LYS A 178 2.28 19.15 -1.58
N VAL A 179 2.37 18.84 -0.28
CA VAL A 179 3.64 18.44 0.37
C VAL A 179 4.06 17.06 -0.14
N LEU A 180 3.14 16.10 -0.15
CA LEU A 180 3.39 14.79 -0.75
C LEU A 180 3.80 14.90 -2.21
N GLY A 181 3.22 15.87 -2.93
CA GLY A 181 3.54 16.16 -4.31
C GLY A 181 4.97 16.67 -4.52
N VAL A 182 5.38 17.62 -3.74
CA VAL A 182 6.74 18.16 -3.79
C VAL A 182 7.74 17.07 -3.42
N LEU A 183 7.48 16.29 -2.36
CA LEU A 183 8.33 15.18 -1.94
C LEU A 183 8.45 14.13 -3.05
N LEU A 184 7.35 13.67 -3.63
CA LEU A 184 7.37 12.69 -4.71
C LEU A 184 8.16 13.18 -5.93
N LEU A 185 7.96 14.45 -6.32
CA LEU A 185 8.72 15.03 -7.44
C LEU A 185 10.21 15.13 -7.12
N ALA A 186 10.57 15.51 -5.89
CA ALA A 186 11.96 15.58 -5.47
C ALA A 186 12.61 14.18 -5.40
N GLU A 187 11.93 13.19 -4.82
CA GLU A 187 12.38 11.79 -4.75
C GLU A 187 12.52 11.15 -6.13
N THR A 188 11.53 11.33 -6.99
CA THR A 188 11.60 10.84 -8.37
C THR A 188 12.67 11.59 -9.16
N GLY A 189 12.78 12.89 -8.93
CA GLY A 189 13.78 13.76 -9.55
C GLY A 189 15.22 13.33 -9.26
N ILE A 190 15.54 12.96 -8.02
CA ILE A 190 16.88 12.49 -7.66
C ILE A 190 17.23 11.16 -8.36
N LEU A 191 16.26 10.23 -8.49
CA LEU A 191 16.44 8.98 -9.22
C LEU A 191 16.59 9.23 -10.74
N VAL A 192 15.87 10.19 -11.30
CA VAL A 192 16.01 10.61 -12.71
C VAL A 192 17.37 11.29 -12.95
N LEU A 193 17.85 12.11 -12.01
CA LEU A 193 19.20 12.70 -12.08
C LEU A 193 20.28 11.62 -12.07
N LEU A 194 20.18 10.63 -11.17
CA LEU A 194 21.08 9.47 -11.17
C LEU A 194 21.05 8.76 -12.53
N ALA A 195 19.85 8.47 -13.03
CA ALA A 195 19.71 7.81 -14.34
C ALA A 195 20.35 8.64 -15.46
N GLY A 196 20.11 9.95 -15.48
CA GLY A 196 20.73 10.86 -16.42
C GLY A 196 22.26 10.85 -16.34
N GLY A 197 22.82 10.90 -15.15
CA GLY A 197 24.27 10.82 -14.92
C GLY A 197 24.87 9.54 -15.46
N VAL A 198 24.31 8.39 -15.12
CA VAL A 198 24.78 7.08 -15.59
C VAL A 198 24.67 6.94 -17.11
N LEU A 199 23.55 7.40 -17.72
CA LEU A 199 23.34 7.31 -19.17
C LEU A 199 24.29 8.22 -19.93
N LEU A 200 24.60 9.42 -19.44
CA LEU A 200 25.50 10.38 -20.07
C LEU A 200 26.96 9.93 -20.00
N ASP A 201 27.36 9.29 -18.88
CA ASP A 201 28.69 8.74 -18.70
C ASP A 201 28.88 7.44 -19.48
N GLY A 202 27.82 6.68 -19.71
CA GLY A 202 27.85 5.38 -20.39
C GLY A 202 27.93 4.19 -19.43
N GLY A 203 27.93 4.41 -18.11
CA GLY A 203 28.04 3.36 -17.07
C GLY A 203 29.46 2.79 -16.94
N ALA A 204 29.70 2.00 -15.89
CA ALA A 204 31.03 1.53 -15.52
C ALA A 204 31.68 0.57 -16.55
N GLU A 205 30.89 -0.19 -17.29
CA GLU A 205 31.34 -1.21 -18.27
C GLU A 205 30.72 -0.99 -19.67
N GLY A 206 30.13 0.19 -19.90
CA GLY A 206 29.27 0.45 -21.05
C GLY A 206 27.82 0.03 -20.76
N LEU A 207 26.87 0.66 -21.50
CA LEU A 207 25.45 0.31 -21.34
C LEU A 207 25.16 -1.04 -22.02
N ALA A 208 24.68 -2.01 -21.23
CA ALA A 208 24.38 -3.35 -21.67
C ALA A 208 22.93 -3.77 -21.35
N LEU A 209 22.39 -4.67 -22.15
CA LEU A 209 21.05 -5.25 -21.93
C LEU A 209 21.13 -6.68 -21.35
N ASP A 210 22.24 -7.05 -20.76
CA ASP A 210 22.47 -8.37 -20.17
C ASP A 210 21.42 -8.72 -19.10
N SER A 211 20.87 -7.68 -18.40
CA SER A 211 19.80 -7.84 -17.44
C SER A 211 18.54 -8.52 -18.00
N PHE A 212 18.37 -8.49 -19.32
CA PHE A 212 17.16 -9.03 -19.99
C PHE A 212 17.41 -10.34 -20.71
N THR A 213 18.63 -10.89 -20.62
CA THR A 213 18.95 -12.18 -21.24
C THR A 213 18.38 -13.34 -20.41
N PRO A 214 17.95 -14.44 -21.04
CA PRO A 214 17.41 -15.60 -20.33
C PRO A 214 18.35 -16.16 -19.26
N ASP A 215 19.64 -16.16 -19.50
CA ASP A 215 20.68 -16.68 -18.59
C ASP A 215 20.74 -15.90 -17.27
N ASN A 216 20.48 -14.59 -17.31
CA ASN A 216 20.45 -13.73 -16.13
C ASN A 216 19.05 -13.69 -15.46
N VAL A 217 17.99 -13.96 -16.22
CA VAL A 217 16.61 -13.92 -15.73
C VAL A 217 16.18 -15.25 -15.11
N LEU A 218 16.58 -16.38 -15.73
CA LEU A 218 16.16 -17.72 -15.29
C LEU A 218 17.12 -18.30 -14.23
N VAL A 219 17.42 -17.50 -13.20
CA VAL A 219 18.27 -17.89 -12.08
C VAL A 219 17.43 -18.31 -10.87
N PRO A 220 18.00 -19.12 -9.95
CA PRO A 220 17.27 -19.54 -8.74
C PRO A 220 16.72 -18.38 -7.89
N GLY A 221 17.36 -17.22 -7.92
CA GLY A 221 16.96 -16.01 -7.20
C GLY A 221 15.73 -15.28 -7.76
N THR A 222 15.33 -15.53 -9.01
CA THR A 222 14.20 -14.83 -9.65
C THR A 222 12.91 -14.94 -8.82
N GLY A 223 12.66 -16.10 -8.20
CA GLY A 223 11.51 -16.27 -7.31
C GLY A 223 11.56 -15.35 -6.09
N ALA A 224 12.75 -15.13 -5.51
CA ALA A 224 12.94 -14.22 -4.39
C ALA A 224 12.80 -12.74 -4.82
N VAL A 225 13.30 -12.38 -6.02
CA VAL A 225 13.10 -11.03 -6.60
C VAL A 225 11.62 -10.69 -6.71
N LEU A 226 10.77 -11.64 -7.11
CA LEU A 226 9.33 -11.40 -7.22
C LEU A 226 8.71 -10.98 -5.87
N ALA A 227 9.21 -11.48 -4.73
CA ALA A 227 8.71 -11.05 -3.43
C ALA A 227 8.92 -9.55 -3.21
N PHE A 228 10.13 -9.06 -3.48
CA PHE A 228 10.46 -7.63 -3.39
C PHE A 228 9.70 -6.81 -4.42
N ALA A 229 9.62 -7.31 -5.65
CA ALA A 229 8.90 -6.64 -6.72
C ALA A 229 7.41 -6.50 -6.41
N PHE A 230 6.70 -7.55 -6.00
CA PHE A 230 5.28 -7.44 -5.62
C PHE A 230 5.08 -6.52 -4.40
N ALA A 231 5.97 -6.58 -3.40
CA ALA A 231 5.92 -5.68 -2.25
C ALA A 231 6.09 -4.21 -2.65
N ALA A 232 6.91 -3.92 -3.65
CA ALA A 232 7.15 -2.56 -4.17
C ALA A 232 5.90 -1.90 -4.78
N PHE A 233 4.91 -2.67 -5.19
CA PHE A 233 3.64 -2.16 -5.72
C PHE A 233 2.56 -1.99 -4.65
N THR A 234 2.83 -2.29 -3.38
CA THR A 234 1.84 -2.14 -2.32
C THR A 234 1.33 -0.70 -2.27
N GLY A 235 0.02 -0.55 -2.21
CA GLY A 235 -0.65 0.75 -2.22
C GLY A 235 -1.39 1.06 -3.53
N PHE A 236 -1.10 0.36 -4.66
CA PHE A 236 -1.84 0.61 -5.91
C PHE A 236 -3.33 0.31 -5.76
N GLU A 237 -3.69 -0.62 -4.90
CA GLU A 237 -5.07 -1.00 -4.59
C GLU A 237 -5.86 0.14 -3.91
N SER A 238 -5.17 1.11 -3.31
CA SER A 238 -5.79 2.29 -2.70
C SER A 238 -6.55 3.16 -3.71
N THR A 239 -6.30 3.00 -5.02
CA THR A 239 -7.13 3.64 -6.07
C THR A 239 -8.62 3.40 -5.85
N ALA A 240 -9.02 2.21 -5.37
CA ALA A 240 -10.42 1.89 -5.09
C ALA A 240 -11.01 2.70 -3.93
N ILE A 241 -10.18 3.12 -2.97
CA ILE A 241 -10.60 3.94 -1.80
C ILE A 241 -11.04 5.32 -2.26
N TYR A 242 -10.35 5.91 -3.25
CA TYR A 242 -10.67 7.24 -3.80
C TYR A 242 -11.91 7.30 -4.69
N ARG A 243 -12.65 6.18 -4.80
CA ARG A 243 -13.83 6.09 -5.66
C ARG A 243 -14.89 7.15 -5.34
N ARG A 244 -15.13 7.45 -4.05
CA ARG A 244 -16.14 8.43 -3.61
C ARG A 244 -15.73 9.88 -3.94
N GLU A 245 -14.45 10.13 -4.13
CA GLU A 245 -13.88 11.44 -4.40
C GLU A 245 -13.60 11.66 -5.90
N ALA A 246 -13.64 10.60 -6.71
CA ALA A 246 -13.34 10.65 -8.13
C ALA A 246 -14.48 11.33 -8.91
N ARG A 247 -14.13 12.20 -9.89
CA ARG A 247 -15.08 12.92 -10.74
C ARG A 247 -15.97 11.99 -11.56
N ASP A 248 -15.40 10.98 -12.17
CA ASP A 248 -16.07 9.89 -12.90
C ASP A 248 -15.46 8.56 -12.47
N PRO A 249 -15.95 7.94 -11.37
CA PRO A 249 -15.33 6.73 -10.82
C PRO A 249 -15.18 5.58 -11.82
N GLY A 250 -16.14 5.45 -12.74
CA GLY A 250 -16.16 4.38 -13.75
C GLY A 250 -15.01 4.47 -14.75
N ARG A 251 -14.46 5.66 -15.00
CA ARG A 251 -13.35 5.91 -15.92
C ARG A 251 -12.07 6.31 -15.21
N THR A 252 -12.19 7.14 -14.17
CA THR A 252 -11.04 7.70 -13.44
C THR A 252 -10.27 6.60 -12.71
N ILE A 253 -10.95 5.74 -11.95
CA ILE A 253 -10.28 4.67 -11.17
C ILE A 253 -9.51 3.70 -12.08
N PRO A 254 -10.09 3.10 -13.13
CA PRO A 254 -9.32 2.22 -14.01
C PRO A 254 -8.11 2.87 -14.64
N ARG A 255 -8.25 4.09 -15.15
CA ARG A 255 -7.15 4.81 -15.80
C ARG A 255 -6.03 5.12 -14.81
N ALA A 256 -6.37 5.63 -13.62
CA ALA A 256 -5.39 5.91 -12.58
C ALA A 256 -4.65 4.65 -12.14
N THR A 257 -5.36 3.52 -11.97
CA THR A 257 -4.75 2.23 -11.62
C THR A 257 -3.76 1.76 -12.69
N TYR A 258 -4.14 1.79 -13.97
CA TYR A 258 -3.23 1.37 -15.06
C TYR A 258 -2.02 2.29 -15.18
N ILE A 259 -2.21 3.61 -15.05
CA ILE A 259 -1.09 4.58 -15.10
C ILE A 259 -0.14 4.32 -13.93
N ALA A 260 -0.67 4.16 -12.71
CA ALA A 260 0.17 3.91 -11.53
C ALA A 260 0.94 2.59 -11.64
N VAL A 261 0.28 1.47 -11.98
CA VAL A 261 0.93 0.16 -12.12
C VAL A 261 1.94 0.17 -13.27
N GLY A 262 1.58 0.76 -14.42
CA GLY A 262 2.49 0.87 -15.57
C GLY A 262 3.72 1.72 -15.27
N PHE A 263 3.51 2.89 -14.64
CA PHE A 263 4.61 3.77 -14.23
C PHE A 263 5.53 3.08 -13.22
N LEU A 264 4.99 2.52 -12.14
CA LEU A 264 5.80 1.85 -11.12
C LEU A 264 6.59 0.68 -11.71
N GLY A 265 5.97 -0.16 -12.56
CA GLY A 265 6.65 -1.32 -13.16
C GLY A 265 7.81 -0.92 -14.05
N LEU A 266 7.59 0.04 -14.94
CA LEU A 266 8.62 0.52 -15.86
C LEU A 266 9.69 1.33 -15.15
N PHE A 267 9.28 2.24 -14.25
CA PHE A 267 10.21 3.11 -13.54
C PHE A 267 11.11 2.33 -12.58
N TYR A 268 10.55 1.37 -11.84
CA TYR A 268 11.34 0.55 -10.93
C TYR A 268 12.32 -0.36 -11.67
N ALA A 269 11.86 -1.04 -12.73
CA ALA A 269 12.75 -1.85 -13.58
C ALA A 269 13.88 -1.01 -14.19
N PHE A 270 13.55 0.21 -14.63
CA PHE A 270 14.52 1.16 -15.18
C PHE A 270 15.54 1.59 -14.13
N CYS A 271 15.12 2.00 -12.93
CA CYS A 271 16.03 2.41 -11.86
C CYS A 271 16.96 1.27 -11.42
N VAL A 272 16.43 0.04 -11.29
CA VAL A 272 17.24 -1.13 -10.96
C VAL A 272 18.26 -1.42 -12.06
N TRP A 273 17.85 -1.33 -13.33
CA TRP A 273 18.77 -1.48 -14.46
C TRP A 273 19.86 -0.40 -14.45
N ILE A 274 19.51 0.86 -14.22
CA ILE A 274 20.45 2.00 -14.14
C ILE A 274 21.52 1.76 -13.06
N VAL A 275 21.12 1.30 -11.87
CA VAL A 275 22.09 1.03 -10.80
C VAL A 275 23.00 -0.13 -11.18
N ILE A 276 22.51 -1.16 -11.86
CA ILE A 276 23.35 -2.23 -12.39
C ILE A 276 24.36 -1.67 -13.40
N GLN A 277 23.95 -0.76 -14.29
CA GLN A 277 24.87 -0.11 -15.23
C GLN A 277 25.89 0.80 -14.53
N ALA A 278 25.49 1.44 -13.41
CA ALA A 278 26.40 2.30 -12.63
C ALA A 278 27.61 1.54 -12.05
N PHE A 279 27.44 0.28 -11.67
CA PHE A 279 28.52 -0.56 -11.15
C PHE A 279 29.11 -1.52 -12.18
N GLY A 280 28.37 -1.79 -13.26
CA GLY A 280 28.67 -2.83 -14.24
C GLY A 280 28.20 -4.22 -13.81
N SER A 281 27.86 -5.05 -14.80
CA SER A 281 27.33 -6.42 -14.58
C SER A 281 28.31 -7.31 -13.80
N SER A 282 29.63 -7.09 -13.94
CA SER A 282 30.67 -7.89 -13.26
C SER A 282 30.86 -7.51 -11.79
N GLN A 283 30.59 -6.25 -11.39
CA GLN A 283 30.89 -5.73 -10.05
C GLN A 283 29.64 -5.53 -9.18
N ILE A 284 28.45 -5.51 -9.75
CA ILE A 284 27.20 -5.23 -9.01
C ILE A 284 27.00 -6.18 -7.82
N MET A 285 27.31 -7.47 -7.99
CA MET A 285 27.14 -8.45 -6.90
C MET A 285 28.11 -8.20 -5.76
N LYS A 286 29.33 -7.77 -6.04
CA LYS A 286 30.29 -7.39 -5.02
C LYS A 286 29.84 -6.12 -4.30
N ALA A 287 29.41 -5.12 -5.04
CA ALA A 287 28.93 -3.85 -4.48
C ALA A 287 27.73 -4.08 -3.51
N VAL A 288 26.72 -4.82 -3.96
CA VAL A 288 25.50 -5.05 -3.16
C VAL A 288 25.74 -5.94 -1.93
N THR A 289 26.72 -6.85 -1.98
CA THR A 289 27.05 -7.68 -0.81
C THR A 289 27.91 -6.92 0.21
N THR A 290 28.68 -5.93 -0.23
CA THR A 290 29.51 -5.12 0.65
C THR A 290 28.68 -4.09 1.40
N ASP A 291 27.83 -3.34 0.70
CA ASP A 291 26.98 -2.29 1.26
C ASP A 291 25.66 -2.20 0.47
N PRO A 292 24.68 -3.05 0.81
CA PRO A 292 23.40 -3.02 0.09
C PRO A 292 22.66 -1.70 0.27
N MET A 293 22.65 -1.11 1.46
CA MET A 293 21.93 0.14 1.71
C MET A 293 22.59 1.35 1.02
N GLY A 294 23.91 1.38 0.95
CA GLY A 294 24.68 2.45 0.30
C GLY A 294 24.70 2.40 -1.23
N LEU A 295 24.14 1.36 -1.86
CA LEU A 295 24.27 1.12 -3.31
C LEU A 295 23.83 2.32 -4.16
N PHE A 296 22.62 2.83 -3.94
CA PHE A 296 22.09 3.98 -4.67
C PHE A 296 22.80 5.29 -4.34
N PHE A 297 23.23 5.45 -3.09
CA PHE A 297 23.96 6.65 -2.63
C PHE A 297 25.34 6.72 -3.25
N THR A 298 26.07 5.60 -3.28
CA THR A 298 27.38 5.49 -3.93
C THR A 298 27.29 5.79 -5.42
N ALA A 299 26.31 5.19 -6.13
CA ALA A 299 26.06 5.49 -7.53
C ALA A 299 25.76 6.98 -7.74
N THR A 300 24.91 7.57 -6.88
CA THR A 300 24.56 9.02 -6.97
C THR A 300 25.78 9.89 -6.73
N THR A 301 26.61 9.57 -5.75
CA THR A 301 27.87 10.30 -5.49
C THR A 301 28.78 10.27 -6.70
N GLN A 302 28.93 9.10 -7.35
CA GLN A 302 29.83 8.89 -8.47
C GLN A 302 29.37 9.62 -9.75
N TYR A 303 28.07 9.54 -10.09
CA TYR A 303 27.54 10.00 -11.39
C TYR A 303 26.85 11.37 -11.34
N VAL A 304 26.49 11.87 -10.16
CA VAL A 304 25.83 13.18 -9.98
C VAL A 304 26.64 14.10 -9.07
N GLY A 305 27.16 13.54 -7.97
CA GLY A 305 27.96 14.26 -7.01
C GLY A 305 27.46 14.13 -5.56
N GLY A 306 28.33 14.44 -4.60
CA GLY A 306 28.06 14.29 -3.16
C GLY A 306 26.83 15.03 -2.70
N TRP A 307 26.60 16.25 -3.18
CA TRP A 307 25.40 17.03 -2.83
C TRP A 307 24.08 16.33 -3.12
N ALA A 308 24.05 15.54 -4.20
CA ALA A 308 22.85 14.79 -4.59
C ALA A 308 22.65 13.55 -3.68
N ALA A 309 23.73 12.92 -3.28
CA ALA A 309 23.69 11.84 -2.27
C ALA A 309 23.23 12.37 -0.90
N ASP A 310 23.71 13.54 -0.48
CA ASP A 310 23.26 14.19 0.75
C ASP A 310 21.76 14.48 0.75
N LEU A 311 21.24 15.02 -0.37
CA LEU A 311 19.80 15.21 -0.56
C LEU A 311 19.03 13.87 -0.56
N MET A 312 19.59 12.83 -1.17
CA MET A 312 18.99 11.51 -1.17
C MET A 312 18.89 10.92 0.25
N HIS A 313 19.87 11.16 1.13
CA HIS A 313 19.81 10.78 2.55
C HIS A 313 18.65 11.47 3.27
N VAL A 314 18.40 12.75 3.01
CA VAL A 314 17.26 13.46 3.59
C VAL A 314 15.94 12.93 3.02
N PHE A 315 15.88 12.72 1.72
CA PHE A 315 14.66 12.27 1.05
C PHE A 315 14.26 10.84 1.41
N ILE A 316 15.19 9.92 1.60
CA ILE A 316 14.83 8.56 1.99
C ILE A 316 14.18 8.52 3.36
N VAL A 317 14.64 9.30 4.33
CA VAL A 317 14.04 9.37 5.67
C VAL A 317 12.63 9.95 5.59
N THR A 318 12.44 11.04 4.85
CA THR A 318 11.10 11.67 4.69
C THR A 318 10.14 10.78 3.92
N SER A 319 10.63 10.06 2.90
CA SER A 319 9.88 9.07 2.11
C SER A 319 9.40 7.92 2.98
N ILE A 320 10.28 7.34 3.80
CA ILE A 320 9.92 6.24 4.71
C ILE A 320 8.89 6.73 5.76
N ILE A 321 9.06 7.93 6.33
CA ILE A 321 8.09 8.50 7.30
C ILE A 321 6.72 8.69 6.63
N ALA A 322 6.68 9.21 5.40
CA ALA A 322 5.42 9.39 4.67
C ALA A 322 4.73 8.05 4.39
N SER A 323 5.49 7.04 3.94
CA SER A 323 5.01 5.68 3.73
C SER A 323 4.49 5.04 5.01
N GLN A 324 5.23 5.15 6.12
CA GLN A 324 4.82 4.64 7.43
C GLN A 324 3.52 5.27 7.93
N LEU A 325 3.35 6.58 7.73
CA LEU A 325 2.11 7.27 8.10
C LEU A 325 0.94 6.81 7.23
N ALA A 326 1.15 6.56 5.94
CA ALA A 326 0.14 6.02 5.05
C ALA A 326 -0.28 4.62 5.48
N PHE A 327 0.65 3.71 5.79
CA PHE A 327 0.37 2.38 6.36
C PHE A 327 -0.39 2.49 7.68
N HIS A 328 0.07 3.33 8.60
CA HIS A 328 -0.57 3.55 9.90
C HIS A 328 -2.05 3.94 9.73
N ASN A 329 -2.32 4.93 8.89
CA ASN A 329 -3.67 5.40 8.63
C ASN A 329 -4.54 4.34 7.94
N ALA A 330 -3.99 3.59 6.98
CA ALA A 330 -4.70 2.52 6.30
C ALA A 330 -5.10 1.40 7.27
N ILE A 331 -4.17 0.92 8.11
CA ILE A 331 -4.42 -0.13 9.11
C ILE A 331 -5.46 0.33 10.14
N ASN A 332 -5.36 1.58 10.60
CA ASN A 332 -6.31 2.15 11.57
C ASN A 332 -7.73 2.22 10.99
N ARG A 333 -7.88 2.66 9.74
CA ARG A 333 -9.16 2.70 9.03
C ARG A 333 -9.72 1.27 8.82
N TYR A 334 -8.83 0.32 8.52
CA TYR A 334 -9.20 -1.08 8.38
C TYR A 334 -9.70 -1.68 9.69
N GLY A 335 -8.98 -1.44 10.79
CA GLY A 335 -9.38 -1.83 12.15
C GLY A 335 -10.69 -1.19 12.59
N LEU A 336 -10.87 0.11 12.30
CA LEU A 336 -12.12 0.85 12.53
C LEU A 336 -13.30 0.20 11.80
N SER A 337 -13.15 -0.06 10.50
CA SER A 337 -14.19 -0.66 9.65
C SER A 337 -14.63 -2.01 10.20
N LEU A 338 -13.67 -2.90 10.50
CA LEU A 338 -13.96 -4.23 11.06
C LEU A 338 -14.58 -4.18 12.47
N ALA A 339 -14.23 -3.16 13.28
CA ALA A 339 -14.85 -2.97 14.59
C ALA A 339 -16.28 -2.43 14.49
N GLN A 340 -16.55 -1.54 13.54
CA GLN A 340 -17.90 -1.04 13.24
C GLN A 340 -18.79 -2.15 12.67
N GLU A 341 -18.23 -3.03 11.85
CA GLU A 341 -18.91 -4.24 11.37
C GLU A 341 -19.08 -5.33 12.47
N GLY A 342 -18.62 -5.08 13.72
CA GLY A 342 -18.77 -6.00 14.85
C GLY A 342 -17.84 -7.22 14.83
N VAL A 343 -16.85 -7.26 13.92
CA VAL A 343 -15.87 -8.35 13.79
C VAL A 343 -14.76 -8.22 14.83
N LEU A 344 -14.28 -7.00 15.06
CA LEU A 344 -13.29 -6.69 16.09
C LEU A 344 -13.94 -6.07 17.32
N PRO A 345 -13.21 -6.01 18.46
CA PRO A 345 -13.71 -5.34 19.67
C PRO A 345 -14.18 -3.92 19.38
N GLN A 346 -15.37 -3.55 19.88
CA GLN A 346 -15.98 -2.22 19.65
C GLN A 346 -15.08 -1.05 20.06
N ALA A 347 -14.17 -1.28 21.03
CA ALA A 347 -13.22 -0.27 21.46
C ALA A 347 -12.34 0.26 20.30
N LEU A 348 -11.97 -0.60 19.35
CA LEU A 348 -11.18 -0.23 18.16
C LEU A 348 -11.99 0.64 17.17
N GLY A 349 -13.33 0.63 17.28
CA GLY A 349 -14.24 1.46 16.51
C GLY A 349 -14.39 2.90 17.03
N LYS A 350 -13.65 3.30 18.08
CA LYS A 350 -13.74 4.65 18.65
C LYS A 350 -12.93 5.65 17.83
N VAL A 351 -13.60 6.76 17.48
CA VAL A 351 -13.02 7.90 16.77
C VAL A 351 -12.80 9.05 17.76
N HIS A 352 -11.66 9.72 17.66
CA HIS A 352 -11.32 10.83 18.56
C HIS A 352 -12.22 12.04 18.26
N PRO A 353 -12.91 12.64 19.28
CA PRO A 353 -13.91 13.68 19.06
C PRO A 353 -13.36 14.92 18.35
N ARG A 354 -12.14 15.35 18.70
CA ARG A 354 -11.51 16.55 18.16
C ARG A 354 -10.70 16.29 16.87
N HIS A 355 -9.93 15.19 16.84
CA HIS A 355 -9.01 14.90 15.73
C HIS A 355 -9.61 14.00 14.65
N ARG A 356 -10.79 13.41 14.90
CA ARG A 356 -11.50 12.49 14.00
C ARG A 356 -10.64 11.32 13.50
N SER A 357 -9.62 10.93 14.30
CA SER A 357 -8.75 9.78 14.03
C SER A 357 -9.28 8.52 14.74
N PRO A 358 -9.05 7.31 14.20
CA PRO A 358 -9.31 6.04 14.86
C PRO A 358 -8.23 5.78 15.94
N TYR A 359 -8.23 6.56 17.01
CA TYR A 359 -7.11 6.65 17.95
C TYR A 359 -6.86 5.35 18.73
N VAL A 360 -7.91 4.57 19.06
CA VAL A 360 -7.75 3.30 19.78
C VAL A 360 -7.10 2.24 18.89
N ALA A 361 -7.49 2.18 17.62
CA ALA A 361 -6.85 1.31 16.63
C ALA A 361 -5.37 1.71 16.46
N GLY A 362 -5.08 3.02 16.40
CA GLY A 362 -3.72 3.54 16.30
C GLY A 362 -2.84 3.19 17.50
N ILE A 363 -3.38 3.27 18.72
CA ILE A 363 -2.68 2.85 19.94
C ILE A 363 -2.39 1.33 19.89
N ALA A 364 -3.39 0.52 19.57
CA ALA A 364 -3.24 -0.94 19.53
C ALA A 364 -2.17 -1.38 18.53
N GLN A 365 -2.17 -0.78 17.33
CA GLN A 365 -1.19 -1.03 16.30
C GLN A 365 0.22 -0.58 16.72
N SER A 366 0.35 0.60 17.35
CA SER A 366 1.65 1.11 17.81
C SER A 366 2.23 0.27 18.94
N ILE A 367 1.39 -0.24 19.85
CA ILE A 367 1.82 -1.20 20.86
C ILE A 367 2.33 -2.47 20.22
N LEU A 368 1.62 -2.99 19.20
CA LEU A 368 2.06 -4.17 18.45
C LEU A 368 3.43 -3.92 17.80
N ALA A 369 3.60 -2.77 17.15
CA ALA A 369 4.88 -2.39 16.52
C ALA A 369 6.00 -2.29 17.57
N LEU A 370 5.76 -1.64 18.72
CA LEU A 370 6.73 -1.55 19.80
C LEU A 370 7.14 -2.91 20.35
N LEU A 371 6.20 -3.84 20.52
CA LEU A 371 6.49 -5.20 20.98
C LEU A 371 7.45 -5.93 20.04
N PHE A 372 7.18 -5.87 18.74
CA PHE A 372 8.06 -6.53 17.75
C PHE A 372 9.41 -5.83 17.63
N VAL A 373 9.44 -4.50 17.46
CA VAL A 373 10.68 -3.72 17.36
C VAL A 373 11.57 -3.97 18.60
N THR A 374 10.98 -3.91 19.79
CA THR A 374 11.72 -4.17 21.04
C THR A 374 12.17 -5.62 21.12
N GLY A 375 11.34 -6.58 20.71
CA GLY A 375 11.68 -8.00 20.69
C GLY A 375 12.91 -8.29 19.80
N PHE A 376 12.93 -7.73 18.58
CA PHE A 376 14.07 -7.84 17.67
C PHE A 376 15.31 -7.14 18.22
N ALA A 377 15.14 -5.97 18.84
CA ALA A 377 16.24 -5.25 19.47
C ALA A 377 16.88 -6.04 20.64
N LEU A 378 16.07 -6.63 21.51
CA LEU A 378 16.54 -7.46 22.63
C LEU A 378 17.20 -8.77 22.15
N ALA A 379 16.79 -9.28 21.00
CA ALA A 379 17.40 -10.44 20.37
C ALA A 379 18.73 -10.10 19.65
N GLY A 380 19.15 -8.83 19.63
CA GLY A 380 20.35 -8.39 18.91
C GLY A 380 20.23 -8.53 17.39
N ALA A 381 19.03 -8.48 16.86
CA ALA A 381 18.74 -8.69 15.45
C ALA A 381 19.17 -7.49 14.59
N ASP A 382 19.54 -7.78 13.33
CA ASP A 382 19.80 -6.75 12.33
C ASP A 382 18.48 -6.11 11.85
N PRO A 383 18.34 -4.76 11.86
CA PRO A 383 17.11 -4.08 11.49
C PRO A 383 16.76 -4.23 10.01
N TYR A 384 17.74 -4.29 9.11
CA TYR A 384 17.56 -4.36 7.67
C TYR A 384 17.40 -5.80 7.17
N GLN A 385 18.28 -6.71 7.65
CA GLN A 385 18.29 -8.09 7.18
C GLN A 385 17.26 -8.99 7.91
N GLN A 386 16.93 -8.68 9.16
CA GLN A 386 16.02 -9.51 9.95
C GLN A 386 14.68 -8.83 10.22
N LEU A 387 14.65 -7.66 10.86
CA LEU A 387 13.38 -7.02 11.18
C LEU A 387 12.59 -6.70 9.90
N LEU A 388 13.23 -6.04 8.91
CA LEU A 388 12.56 -5.71 7.65
C LEU A 388 12.13 -6.99 6.92
N LEU A 389 13.06 -7.92 6.64
CA LEU A 389 12.77 -9.06 5.78
C LEU A 389 11.79 -10.05 6.43
N TRP A 390 11.97 -10.37 7.72
CA TRP A 390 11.12 -11.38 8.37
C TRP A 390 9.70 -10.85 8.58
N MET A 391 9.54 -9.56 8.90
CA MET A 391 8.20 -8.99 9.07
C MET A 391 7.49 -8.73 7.74
N ASN A 392 8.24 -8.37 6.68
CA ASN A 392 7.66 -8.21 5.35
C ASN A 392 7.31 -9.53 4.66
N THR A 393 7.91 -10.64 5.05
CA THR A 393 7.66 -11.96 4.44
C THR A 393 6.18 -12.37 4.52
N PRO A 394 5.55 -12.51 5.71
CA PRO A 394 4.12 -12.80 5.79
C PRO A 394 3.26 -11.67 5.17
N GLY A 395 3.76 -10.44 5.19
CA GLY A 395 3.13 -9.28 4.55
C GLY A 395 2.99 -9.45 3.05
N GLY A 396 4.09 -9.67 2.36
CA GLY A 396 4.14 -9.84 0.91
C GLY A 396 3.37 -11.08 0.43
N ILE A 397 3.58 -12.24 1.07
CA ILE A 397 2.84 -13.48 0.77
C ILE A 397 1.34 -13.27 1.00
N GLY A 398 0.96 -12.61 2.10
CA GLY A 398 -0.43 -12.30 2.42
C GLY A 398 -1.10 -11.41 1.36
N LEU A 399 -0.43 -10.35 0.91
CA LEU A 399 -0.94 -9.49 -0.15
C LEU A 399 -1.08 -10.23 -1.48
N MET A 400 -0.10 -11.04 -1.88
CA MET A 400 -0.19 -11.87 -3.09
C MET A 400 -1.37 -12.85 -3.00
N ALA A 401 -1.59 -13.47 -1.83
CA ALA A 401 -2.72 -14.34 -1.59
C ALA A 401 -4.06 -13.59 -1.69
N LEU A 402 -4.17 -12.39 -1.11
CA LEU A 402 -5.36 -11.54 -1.22
C LEU A 402 -5.64 -11.12 -2.66
N GLN A 403 -4.62 -10.78 -3.43
CA GLN A 403 -4.74 -10.43 -4.84
C GLN A 403 -5.19 -11.65 -5.66
N ALA A 404 -4.61 -12.83 -5.44
CA ALA A 404 -5.02 -14.07 -6.09
C ALA A 404 -6.48 -14.43 -5.76
N LEU A 405 -6.86 -14.37 -4.48
CA LEU A 405 -8.24 -14.62 -4.04
C LEU A 405 -9.21 -13.60 -4.61
N THR A 406 -8.81 -12.32 -4.71
CA THR A 406 -9.63 -11.27 -5.32
C THR A 406 -9.83 -11.54 -6.82
N ALA A 407 -8.80 -11.97 -7.53
CA ALA A 407 -8.92 -12.34 -8.94
C ALA A 407 -9.93 -13.49 -9.15
N VAL A 408 -9.87 -14.52 -8.30
CA VAL A 408 -10.87 -15.60 -8.29
C VAL A 408 -12.26 -15.09 -7.91
N ALA A 409 -12.34 -14.16 -6.95
CA ALA A 409 -13.60 -13.54 -6.53
C ALA A 409 -14.26 -12.74 -7.67
N VAL A 410 -13.46 -12.00 -8.45
CA VAL A 410 -13.92 -11.28 -9.66
C VAL A 410 -14.56 -12.25 -10.64
N PHE A 411 -13.83 -13.31 -11.00
CA PHE A 411 -14.34 -14.34 -11.91
C PHE A 411 -15.67 -14.92 -11.42
N ARG A 412 -15.74 -15.33 -10.14
CA ARG A 412 -16.93 -15.96 -9.57
C ARG A 412 -18.10 -14.99 -9.42
N TYR A 413 -17.85 -13.73 -9.08
CA TYR A 413 -18.86 -12.67 -8.99
C TYR A 413 -19.57 -12.46 -10.32
N PHE A 414 -18.83 -12.22 -11.41
CA PHE A 414 -19.39 -11.99 -12.72
C PHE A 414 -20.07 -13.22 -13.34
N ARG A 415 -19.75 -14.42 -12.87
CA ARG A 415 -20.50 -15.66 -13.25
C ARG A 415 -21.89 -15.76 -12.61
N ARG A 416 -22.17 -14.98 -11.56
CA ARG A 416 -23.42 -15.04 -10.78
C ARG A 416 -24.38 -13.91 -11.06
N ILE A 417 -23.94 -12.84 -11.66
CA ILE A 417 -24.77 -11.66 -11.97
C ILE A 417 -24.91 -11.49 -13.48
N ARG A 418 -25.96 -10.79 -13.90
CA ARG A 418 -26.09 -10.28 -15.27
C ARG A 418 -25.28 -8.99 -15.37
N HIS A 419 -24.47 -8.83 -16.41
CA HIS A 419 -23.59 -7.68 -16.62
C HIS A 419 -23.29 -7.49 -18.11
N ASP A 420 -22.89 -6.27 -18.48
CA ASP A 420 -22.48 -5.90 -19.84
C ASP A 420 -20.95 -5.86 -20.05
N GLU A 421 -20.17 -6.25 -19.01
CA GLU A 421 -18.72 -6.29 -19.10
C GLU A 421 -18.23 -7.43 -20.01
N GLY A 422 -17.21 -7.16 -20.83
CA GLY A 422 -16.66 -8.12 -21.79
C GLY A 422 -15.94 -9.30 -21.09
N ARG A 423 -15.89 -10.46 -21.77
CA ARG A 423 -15.25 -11.70 -21.29
C ARG A 423 -13.78 -11.51 -20.90
N TRP A 424 -13.07 -10.58 -21.55
CA TRP A 424 -11.70 -10.26 -21.18
C TRP A 424 -11.58 -9.80 -19.74
N ARG A 425 -12.47 -8.91 -19.30
CA ARG A 425 -12.46 -8.32 -17.94
C ARG A 425 -13.01 -9.22 -16.86
N THR A 426 -13.91 -10.13 -17.21
CA THR A 426 -14.66 -10.93 -16.26
C THR A 426 -14.21 -12.39 -16.15
N LEU A 427 -13.49 -12.88 -17.16
CA LEU A 427 -13.06 -14.27 -17.24
C LEU A 427 -11.55 -14.38 -17.48
N ILE A 428 -11.04 -13.91 -18.64
CA ILE A 428 -9.67 -14.22 -19.09
C ILE A 428 -8.64 -13.55 -18.19
N ALA A 429 -8.69 -12.23 -18.05
CA ALA A 429 -7.72 -11.49 -17.25
C ALA A 429 -7.74 -11.87 -15.76
N PRO A 430 -8.89 -12.02 -15.07
CA PRO A 430 -8.92 -12.48 -13.68
C PRO A 430 -8.33 -13.88 -13.49
N LEU A 431 -8.67 -14.84 -14.34
CA LEU A 431 -8.11 -16.18 -14.21
C LEU A 431 -6.61 -16.24 -14.51
N ALA A 432 -6.16 -15.54 -15.55
CA ALA A 432 -4.74 -15.44 -15.87
C ALA A 432 -3.98 -14.74 -14.72
N ALA A 433 -4.52 -13.65 -14.16
CA ALA A 433 -3.94 -13.00 -12.98
C ALA A 433 -3.88 -13.93 -11.77
N ALA A 434 -4.94 -14.69 -11.48
CA ALA A 434 -4.95 -15.65 -10.38
C ALA A 434 -3.87 -16.72 -10.55
N VAL A 435 -3.69 -17.26 -11.76
CA VAL A 435 -2.65 -18.26 -12.07
C VAL A 435 -1.25 -17.68 -11.93
N LEU A 436 -1.02 -16.47 -12.49
CA LEU A 436 0.27 -15.80 -12.40
C LEU A 436 0.64 -15.46 -10.95
N MET A 437 -0.31 -14.97 -10.17
CA MET A 437 -0.06 -14.64 -8.75
C MET A 437 0.15 -15.89 -7.89
N ALA A 438 -0.59 -16.96 -8.15
CA ALA A 438 -0.38 -18.24 -7.47
C ALA A 438 1.00 -18.84 -7.84
N GLY A 439 1.39 -18.75 -9.11
CA GLY A 439 2.70 -19.18 -9.58
C GLY A 439 3.84 -18.35 -8.98
N ALA A 440 3.69 -17.01 -8.97
CA ALA A 440 4.66 -16.13 -8.32
C ALA A 440 4.75 -16.39 -6.81
N MET A 441 3.64 -16.56 -6.12
CA MET A 441 3.62 -16.90 -4.69
C MET A 441 4.31 -18.26 -4.44
N TRP A 442 4.09 -19.26 -5.29
CA TRP A 442 4.80 -20.54 -5.19
C TRP A 442 6.31 -20.37 -5.36
N LEU A 443 6.75 -19.57 -6.35
CA LEU A 443 8.17 -19.26 -6.55
C LEU A 443 8.77 -18.55 -5.35
N VAL A 444 8.09 -17.55 -4.79
CA VAL A 444 8.50 -16.83 -3.58
C VAL A 444 8.68 -17.79 -2.41
N VAL A 445 7.67 -18.61 -2.13
CA VAL A 445 7.70 -19.56 -1.01
C VAL A 445 8.80 -20.62 -1.21
N SER A 446 8.99 -21.11 -2.44
CA SER A 446 10.02 -22.11 -2.74
C SER A 446 11.45 -21.56 -2.60
N LYS A 447 11.66 -20.26 -2.70
CA LYS A 447 12.95 -19.57 -2.63
C LYS A 447 13.08 -18.64 -1.41
N ILE A 448 12.21 -18.78 -0.42
CA ILE A 448 12.11 -17.90 0.74
C ILE A 448 13.43 -17.83 1.54
N GLY A 449 14.18 -18.93 1.61
CA GLY A 449 15.46 -18.96 2.29
C GLY A 449 16.51 -18.03 1.67
N LEU A 450 16.45 -17.80 0.36
CA LEU A 450 17.34 -16.83 -0.31
C LEU A 450 16.99 -15.39 0.07
N MET A 451 15.71 -15.11 0.31
CA MET A 451 15.22 -13.79 0.66
C MET A 451 15.51 -13.45 2.13
N THR A 452 15.20 -14.37 3.04
CA THR A 452 15.23 -14.10 4.49
C THR A 452 16.55 -14.41 5.15
N GLY A 453 17.40 -15.25 4.53
CA GLY A 453 18.60 -15.79 5.18
C GLY A 453 18.31 -16.66 6.42
N ALA A 454 17.03 -16.89 6.74
CA ALA A 454 16.61 -17.55 7.96
C ALA A 454 16.64 -19.09 7.84
N PRO A 455 16.75 -19.82 8.97
CA PRO A 455 16.62 -21.27 9.01
C PRO A 455 15.26 -21.74 8.51
N PHE A 456 15.18 -22.99 8.06
CA PHE A 456 13.93 -23.59 7.55
C PHE A 456 12.77 -23.45 8.54
N THR A 457 13.00 -23.66 9.83
CA THR A 457 11.98 -23.54 10.88
C THR A 457 11.37 -22.15 10.96
N THR A 458 12.20 -21.11 10.93
CA THR A 458 11.76 -19.70 10.91
C THR A 458 10.96 -19.41 9.63
N ASN A 459 11.48 -19.81 8.47
CA ASN A 459 10.81 -19.63 7.19
C ASN A 459 9.46 -20.36 7.16
N ALA A 460 9.37 -21.58 7.68
CA ALA A 460 8.11 -22.31 7.79
C ALA A 460 7.10 -21.56 8.64
N VAL A 461 7.50 -21.01 9.78
CA VAL A 461 6.62 -20.18 10.63
C VAL A 461 6.14 -18.95 9.86
N LEU A 462 7.03 -18.19 9.24
CA LEU A 462 6.67 -16.97 8.50
C LEU A 462 5.66 -17.25 7.38
N VAL A 463 5.84 -18.35 6.64
CA VAL A 463 4.90 -18.76 5.57
C VAL A 463 3.57 -19.22 6.15
N LEU A 464 3.60 -20.04 7.21
CA LEU A 464 2.39 -20.64 7.79
C LEU A 464 1.51 -19.63 8.52
N LEU A 465 2.04 -18.47 8.91
CA LEU A 465 1.24 -17.37 9.49
C LEU A 465 0.10 -16.95 8.56
N VAL A 466 0.32 -16.94 7.23
CA VAL A 466 -0.70 -16.50 6.26
C VAL A 466 -1.90 -17.46 6.20
N PRO A 467 -1.74 -18.77 5.92
CA PRO A 467 -2.87 -19.70 5.95
C PRO A 467 -3.47 -19.82 7.36
N ALA A 468 -2.68 -19.73 8.43
CA ALA A 468 -3.18 -19.73 9.80
C ALA A 468 -4.10 -18.53 10.07
N ALA A 469 -3.71 -17.34 9.65
CA ALA A 469 -4.55 -16.14 9.75
C ALA A 469 -5.85 -16.31 8.95
N PHE A 470 -5.77 -16.86 7.74
CA PHE A 470 -6.96 -17.11 6.92
C PHE A 470 -7.93 -18.09 7.62
N VAL A 471 -7.41 -19.21 8.10
CA VAL A 471 -8.21 -20.21 8.83
C VAL A 471 -8.82 -19.60 10.10
N LEU A 472 -8.04 -18.83 10.87
CA LEU A 472 -8.54 -18.12 12.04
C LEU A 472 -9.72 -17.20 11.68
N GLY A 473 -9.63 -16.44 10.61
CA GLY A 473 -10.74 -15.60 10.14
C GLY A 473 -11.97 -16.40 9.76
N VAL A 474 -11.79 -17.54 9.07
CA VAL A 474 -12.90 -18.46 8.75
C VAL A 474 -13.55 -19.00 10.03
N LEU A 475 -12.76 -19.41 11.02
CA LEU A 475 -13.29 -19.89 12.31
C LEU A 475 -14.05 -18.78 13.07
N VAL A 476 -13.52 -17.55 13.07
CA VAL A 476 -14.22 -16.38 13.62
C VAL A 476 -15.55 -16.18 12.90
N SER A 477 -15.58 -16.26 11.57
CA SER A 477 -16.79 -16.18 10.76
C SER A 477 -17.86 -17.20 11.20
N LEU A 478 -17.46 -18.46 11.41
CA LEU A 478 -18.38 -19.50 11.86
C LEU A 478 -18.91 -19.24 13.28
N ARG A 479 -18.07 -18.70 14.17
CA ARG A 479 -18.48 -18.28 15.51
C ARG A 479 -19.46 -17.11 15.45
N VAL A 480 -19.15 -16.04 14.68
CA VAL A 480 -20.00 -14.86 14.51
C VAL A 480 -21.34 -15.26 13.90
N ARG A 481 -21.35 -16.15 12.90
CA ARG A 481 -22.59 -16.67 12.32
C ARG A 481 -23.53 -17.30 13.36
N ARG A 482 -22.96 -17.98 14.39
CA ARG A 482 -23.74 -18.64 15.46
C ARG A 482 -24.16 -17.68 16.57
N SER A 483 -23.25 -16.79 16.98
CA SER A 483 -23.45 -15.92 18.15
C SER A 483 -24.06 -14.56 17.81
N ARG A 484 -23.85 -14.05 16.59
CA ARG A 484 -24.33 -12.75 16.12
C ARG A 484 -24.73 -12.84 14.64
N PRO A 485 -25.86 -13.53 14.32
CA PRO A 485 -26.25 -13.77 12.92
C PRO A 485 -26.50 -12.48 12.13
N GLU A 486 -26.96 -11.41 12.78
CA GLU A 486 -27.14 -10.09 12.16
C GLU A 486 -25.82 -9.47 11.70
N VAL A 487 -24.79 -9.47 12.55
CA VAL A 487 -23.44 -9.00 12.22
C VAL A 487 -22.89 -9.80 11.04
N TYR A 488 -23.08 -11.12 11.06
CA TYR A 488 -22.68 -11.98 9.94
C TYR A 488 -23.42 -11.66 8.65
N ALA A 489 -24.72 -11.34 8.74
CA ALA A 489 -25.55 -11.04 7.57
C ALA A 489 -25.17 -9.71 6.91
N HIS A 490 -24.69 -8.73 7.67
CA HIS A 490 -24.32 -7.39 7.17
C HIS A 490 -22.81 -7.23 6.94
N PHE A 491 -22.01 -8.27 7.16
CA PHE A 491 -20.55 -8.20 6.95
C PHE A 491 -20.21 -7.84 5.50
N ALA A 492 -19.43 -6.79 5.32
CA ALA A 492 -19.02 -6.21 4.04
C ALA A 492 -20.21 -5.71 3.17
N ASP A 493 -21.38 -5.50 3.76
CA ASP A 493 -22.46 -4.77 3.10
C ASP A 493 -22.18 -3.26 3.13
N GLU A 494 -22.69 -2.53 2.16
CA GLU A 494 -22.60 -1.07 2.16
C GLU A 494 -23.49 -0.53 3.29
N PRO A 495 -23.05 0.47 4.06
CA PRO A 495 -24.02 1.25 4.83
C PRO A 495 -25.00 1.90 3.84
N ASP A 496 -26.27 1.66 4.03
CA ASP A 496 -27.32 2.33 3.28
C ASP A 496 -27.21 3.84 3.53
N VAL A 497 -26.85 4.60 2.51
CA VAL A 497 -26.73 6.07 2.56
C VAL A 497 -28.11 6.74 2.73
N GLY A 498 -29.16 5.95 2.88
CA GLY A 498 -30.54 6.39 2.99
C GLY A 498 -31.09 6.54 4.42
N GLU A 499 -30.45 5.97 5.43
CA GLU A 499 -31.01 5.98 6.80
C GLU A 499 -30.43 7.06 7.73
N GLU A 500 -29.37 7.78 7.35
CA GLU A 500 -28.83 8.91 8.16
C GLU A 500 -29.59 10.24 7.98
N VAL A 501 -30.65 10.28 7.20
CA VAL A 501 -31.48 11.51 6.98
C VAL A 501 -32.82 11.47 7.74
N ALA A 502 -33.06 10.44 8.55
CA ALA A 502 -34.35 10.28 9.26
C ALA A 502 -34.17 9.96 10.77
N GLY A 503 -33.17 10.51 11.42
CA GLY A 503 -33.00 10.38 12.88
C GLY A 503 -32.62 11.69 13.52
#